data_6ce42d2986f14922b6a6835c571fc475
#
_entry.id   6ce42d2986f14922b6a6835c571fc475
#
_cell.length_a   1.000
_cell.length_b   1.000
_cell.length_c   1.000
_cell.angle_alpha   90.00
_cell.angle_beta   90.00
_cell.angle_gamma   90.00
#
_symmetry.space_group_name_H-M   'P 1'
#
loop_
_entity.id
_entity.type
_entity.pdbx_description
1 polymer ?
#
loop_
_entity_poly.entity_id
_entity_poly.type
_entity_poly.pdbx_seq_one_letter_code
_entity_poly.pdbx_strand_id
1 'polypeptide(L)'
;EEVVGQEHLLGEGKPLRIAFNSKKLHSMILWGPPGVGKTTLARLTASAFDCDFISLSAVFAGVKDIRTAMEMAQQNLNNGKKSILFVDEIHRFNKAQQDALLPFVESGLVFFIGATTENPSFEVNSALLSRAQVYVLQSFERKDFEKLFIKVQNHFKQSLSFEEEAKSSLIDLSDGDARRFLGLMDQ
;
A
#
# COMPACT_ATOMS: atom_id res chain seq x y z
N GLU A 1 10.99 -10.72 -1.49
CA GLU A 1 10.53 -10.43 -0.12
C GLU A 1 9.12 -10.96 0.05
N GLU A 2 8.89 -11.84 1.02
CA GLU A 2 7.57 -12.37 1.29
C GLU A 2 6.74 -11.37 2.08
N VAL A 3 5.64 -10.91 1.49
CA VAL A 3 4.59 -10.17 2.19
C VAL A 3 3.86 -11.15 3.10
N VAL A 4 3.63 -10.76 4.35
CA VAL A 4 2.80 -11.55 5.27
C VAL A 4 1.33 -11.18 5.02
N GLY A 5 0.46 -12.19 5.01
CA GLY A 5 -0.96 -12.01 4.74
C GLY A 5 -1.30 -11.74 3.27
N GLN A 6 -2.53 -11.39 3.00
CA GLN A 6 -3.06 -11.04 1.67
C GLN A 6 -2.91 -12.19 0.63
N GLU A 7 -2.99 -13.44 1.08
CA GLU A 7 -2.82 -14.62 0.21
C GLU A 7 -3.83 -14.64 -0.95
N HIS A 8 -5.04 -14.09 -0.75
CA HIS A 8 -6.07 -13.95 -1.77
C HIS A 8 -5.69 -13.00 -2.92
N LEU A 9 -4.70 -12.12 -2.73
CA LEU A 9 -4.16 -11.20 -3.74
C LEU A 9 -2.79 -11.64 -4.26
N LEU A 10 -1.93 -12.17 -3.39
CA LEU A 10 -0.51 -12.44 -3.64
C LEU A 10 -0.18 -13.93 -3.76
N GLY A 11 -1.12 -14.83 -3.44
CA GLY A 11 -0.94 -16.26 -3.61
C GLY A 11 -0.71 -16.66 -5.07
N GLU A 12 -0.36 -17.90 -5.32
CA GLU A 12 -0.17 -18.43 -6.68
C GLU A 12 -1.47 -18.32 -7.49
N GLY A 13 -1.38 -17.80 -8.72
CA GLY A 13 -2.54 -17.59 -9.60
C GLY A 13 -3.45 -16.44 -9.19
N LYS A 14 -3.11 -15.65 -8.17
CA LYS A 14 -3.93 -14.53 -7.70
C LYS A 14 -3.61 -13.23 -8.46
N PRO A 15 -4.55 -12.25 -8.47
CA PRO A 15 -4.48 -11.10 -9.38
C PRO A 15 -3.18 -10.29 -9.30
N LEU A 16 -2.73 -9.93 -8.10
CA LEU A 16 -1.47 -9.17 -7.95
C LEU A 16 -0.24 -10.02 -8.27
N ARG A 17 -0.25 -11.31 -7.91
CA ARG A 17 0.84 -12.23 -8.28
C ARG A 17 0.97 -12.35 -9.79
N ILE A 18 -0.14 -12.44 -10.52
CA ILE A 18 -0.15 -12.48 -11.99
C ILE A 18 0.43 -11.19 -12.56
N ALA A 19 0.01 -10.02 -12.04
CA ALA A 19 0.52 -8.72 -12.47
C ALA A 19 2.04 -8.61 -12.26
N PHE A 20 2.55 -9.03 -11.10
CA PHE A 20 4.00 -9.06 -10.81
C PHE A 20 4.75 -10.00 -11.74
N ASN A 21 4.27 -11.23 -11.92
CA ASN A 21 4.92 -12.24 -12.76
C ASN A 21 4.93 -11.82 -14.25
N SER A 22 3.86 -11.18 -14.72
CA SER A 22 3.74 -10.69 -16.10
C SER A 22 4.43 -9.34 -16.35
N LYS A 23 5.01 -8.73 -15.29
CA LYS A 23 5.60 -7.38 -15.33
C LYS A 23 4.66 -6.31 -15.89
N LYS A 24 3.36 -6.46 -15.64
CA LYS A 24 2.33 -5.51 -16.05
C LYS A 24 1.93 -4.62 -14.89
N LEU A 25 2.66 -3.50 -14.72
CA LEU A 25 2.29 -2.47 -13.77
C LEU A 25 1.02 -1.74 -14.25
N HIS A 26 0.10 -1.49 -13.34
CA HIS A 26 -1.14 -0.74 -13.57
C HIS A 26 -1.49 0.10 -12.34
N SER A 27 -2.30 1.13 -12.54
CA SER A 27 -2.81 1.94 -11.44
C SER A 27 -3.81 1.14 -10.61
N MET A 28 -3.80 1.34 -9.29
CA MET A 28 -4.62 0.57 -8.36
C MET A 28 -5.07 1.38 -7.16
N ILE A 29 -6.13 0.91 -6.52
CA ILE A 29 -6.61 1.39 -5.23
C ILE A 29 -6.52 0.24 -4.24
N LEU A 30 -5.81 0.44 -3.15
CA LEU A 30 -5.66 -0.50 -2.05
C LEU A 30 -6.67 -0.11 -0.96
N TRP A 31 -7.75 -0.86 -0.86
CA TRP A 31 -8.80 -0.63 0.12
C TRP A 31 -8.77 -1.66 1.23
N GLY A 32 -8.84 -1.22 2.47
CA GLY A 32 -8.89 -2.12 3.62
C GLY A 32 -8.63 -1.38 4.93
N PRO A 33 -8.81 -2.05 6.08
CA PRO A 33 -8.63 -1.46 7.39
C PRO A 33 -7.22 -0.93 7.63
N PRO A 34 -6.97 -0.15 8.69
CA PRO A 34 -5.63 0.31 9.03
C PRO A 34 -4.70 -0.87 9.33
N GLY A 35 -3.38 -0.67 9.17
CA GLY A 35 -2.36 -1.64 9.56
C GLY A 35 -2.25 -2.91 8.70
N VAL A 36 -3.05 -3.08 7.64
CA VAL A 36 -3.03 -4.29 6.79
C VAL A 36 -1.94 -4.32 5.70
N GLY A 37 -1.06 -3.31 5.68
CA GLY A 37 0.09 -3.29 4.78
C GLY A 37 -0.11 -2.55 3.46
N LYS A 38 -1.11 -1.66 3.29
CA LYS A 38 -1.34 -0.88 2.06
C LYS A 38 -0.08 -0.15 1.58
N THR A 39 0.54 0.64 2.45
CA THR A 39 1.77 1.39 2.13
C THR A 39 2.96 0.47 1.83
N THR A 40 3.08 -0.64 2.57
CA THR A 40 4.12 -1.65 2.36
C THR A 40 3.98 -2.29 0.98
N LEU A 41 2.75 -2.67 0.60
CA LEU A 41 2.47 -3.26 -0.70
C LEU A 41 2.76 -2.29 -1.84
N ALA A 42 2.42 -1.00 -1.67
CA ALA A 42 2.74 0.03 -2.65
C ALA A 42 4.26 0.21 -2.85
N ARG A 43 5.04 0.23 -1.76
CA ARG A 43 6.52 0.29 -1.82
C ARG A 43 7.14 -0.94 -2.47
N LEU A 44 6.64 -2.12 -2.12
CA LEU A 44 7.08 -3.37 -2.74
C LEU A 44 6.75 -3.42 -4.23
N THR A 45 5.61 -2.86 -4.62
CA THR A 45 5.26 -2.70 -6.04
C THR A 45 6.28 -1.82 -6.75
N ALA A 46 6.65 -0.66 -6.17
CA ALA A 46 7.66 0.22 -6.76
C ALA A 46 9.02 -0.49 -6.93
N SER A 47 9.46 -1.20 -5.90
CA SER A 47 10.69 -1.98 -5.94
C SER A 47 10.66 -3.09 -7.00
N ALA A 48 9.56 -3.84 -7.08
CA ALA A 48 9.41 -4.97 -8.01
C ALA A 48 9.41 -4.54 -9.49
N PHE A 49 8.95 -3.32 -9.77
CA PHE A 49 8.87 -2.76 -11.12
C PHE A 49 9.98 -1.74 -11.42
N ASP A 50 10.95 -1.57 -10.53
CA ASP A 50 12.04 -0.58 -10.63
C ASP A 50 11.51 0.83 -10.91
N CYS A 51 10.52 1.26 -10.14
CA CYS A 51 9.91 2.58 -10.24
C CYS A 51 10.35 3.47 -9.06
N ASP A 52 10.48 4.76 -9.32
CA ASP A 52 10.61 5.74 -8.24
C ASP A 52 9.29 5.88 -7.48
N PHE A 53 9.37 5.98 -6.16
CA PHE A 53 8.23 6.04 -5.28
C PHE A 53 8.01 7.46 -4.76
N ILE A 54 6.98 8.13 -5.27
CA ILE A 54 6.56 9.47 -4.84
C ILE A 54 5.35 9.30 -3.93
N SER A 55 5.45 9.79 -2.69
CA SER A 55 4.39 9.61 -1.68
C SER A 55 3.76 10.95 -1.30
N LEU A 56 2.43 11.00 -1.33
CA LEU A 56 1.63 12.09 -0.81
C LEU A 56 0.69 11.56 0.27
N SER A 57 0.50 12.34 1.35
CA SER A 57 -0.58 12.11 2.29
C SER A 57 -1.72 13.07 1.97
N ALA A 58 -2.89 12.54 1.64
CA ALA A 58 -4.06 13.37 1.31
C ALA A 58 -4.58 14.17 2.50
N VAL A 59 -4.15 13.84 3.72
CA VAL A 59 -4.46 14.61 4.93
C VAL A 59 -3.76 15.98 4.93
N PHE A 60 -2.54 16.05 4.37
CA PHE A 60 -1.69 17.24 4.44
C PHE A 60 -1.44 17.89 3.06
N ALA A 61 -1.52 17.10 1.99
CA ALA A 61 -1.17 17.57 0.65
C ALA A 61 -2.26 18.44 0.02
N GLY A 62 -1.83 19.53 -0.61
CA GLY A 62 -2.66 20.39 -1.44
C GLY A 62 -2.36 20.24 -2.94
N VAL A 63 -3.02 21.06 -3.76
CA VAL A 63 -2.80 21.07 -5.23
C VAL A 63 -1.34 21.41 -5.59
N LYS A 64 -0.66 22.23 -4.77
CA LYS A 64 0.76 22.55 -4.97
C LYS A 64 1.64 21.31 -4.83
N ASP A 65 1.37 20.48 -3.83
CA ASP A 65 2.14 19.25 -3.58
C ASP A 65 1.94 18.24 -4.70
N ILE A 66 0.70 18.14 -5.24
CA ILE A 66 0.40 17.34 -6.43
C ILE A 66 1.24 17.81 -7.62
N ARG A 67 1.33 19.14 -7.88
CA ARG A 67 2.16 19.67 -8.98
C ARG A 67 3.63 19.33 -8.79
N THR A 68 4.18 19.56 -7.60
CA THR A 68 5.57 19.21 -7.29
C THR A 68 5.85 17.72 -7.52
N ALA A 69 4.93 16.84 -7.09
CA ALA A 69 5.04 15.41 -7.34
C ALA A 69 5.07 15.07 -8.85
N MET A 70 4.28 15.78 -9.66
CA MET A 70 4.27 15.59 -11.12
C MET A 70 5.54 16.11 -11.79
N GLU A 71 6.10 17.24 -11.31
CA GLU A 71 7.41 17.73 -11.77
C GLU A 71 8.53 16.72 -11.47
N MET A 72 8.52 16.11 -10.29
CA MET A 72 9.44 15.02 -9.94
C MET A 72 9.28 13.82 -10.87
N ALA A 73 8.03 13.38 -11.12
CA ALA A 73 7.75 12.28 -12.02
C ALA A 73 8.23 12.56 -13.46
N GLN A 74 8.10 13.81 -13.93
CA GLN A 74 8.59 14.22 -15.25
C GLN A 74 10.13 14.18 -15.31
N GLN A 75 10.81 14.61 -14.25
CA GLN A 75 12.27 14.52 -14.14
C GLN A 75 12.73 13.05 -14.16
N ASN A 76 12.06 12.19 -13.40
CA ASN A 76 12.35 10.76 -13.39
C ASN A 76 12.17 10.14 -14.77
N LEU A 77 11.08 10.48 -15.47
CA LEU A 77 10.83 9.98 -16.82
C LEU A 77 11.92 10.45 -17.81
N ASN A 78 12.37 11.71 -17.71
CA ASN A 78 13.48 12.22 -18.53
C ASN A 78 14.79 11.46 -18.27
N ASN A 79 14.96 10.92 -17.07
CA ASN A 79 16.08 10.05 -16.69
C ASN A 79 15.84 8.56 -17.03
N GLY A 80 14.77 8.25 -17.77
CA GLY A 80 14.43 6.89 -18.18
C GLY A 80 13.75 6.03 -17.11
N LYS A 81 13.29 6.63 -16.00
CA LYS A 81 12.71 5.92 -14.88
C LYS A 81 11.23 6.23 -14.72
N LYS A 82 10.42 5.19 -14.55
CA LYS A 82 8.98 5.32 -14.29
C LYS A 82 8.74 5.70 -12.82
N SER A 83 7.58 6.33 -12.55
CA SER A 83 7.21 6.73 -11.20
C SER A 83 5.88 6.11 -10.78
N ILE A 84 5.83 5.66 -9.53
CA ILE A 84 4.57 5.37 -8.84
C ILE A 84 4.24 6.58 -7.96
N LEU A 85 3.05 7.13 -8.15
CA LEU A 85 2.46 8.10 -7.24
C LEU A 85 1.59 7.36 -6.23
N PHE A 86 2.04 7.32 -4.98
CA PHE A 86 1.27 6.78 -3.87
C PHE A 86 0.55 7.91 -3.14
N VAL A 87 -0.77 7.81 -3.01
CA VAL A 87 -1.59 8.76 -2.24
C VAL A 87 -2.23 8.01 -1.08
N ASP A 88 -1.72 8.29 0.14
CA ASP A 88 -2.29 7.73 1.35
C ASP A 88 -3.56 8.48 1.74
N GLU A 89 -4.58 7.75 2.20
CA GLU A 89 -5.89 8.27 2.59
C GLU A 89 -6.57 9.08 1.47
N ILE A 90 -6.57 8.55 0.23
CA ILE A 90 -7.10 9.25 -0.97
C ILE A 90 -8.50 9.82 -0.79
N HIS A 91 -9.34 9.25 0.07
CA HIS A 91 -10.67 9.74 0.40
C HIS A 91 -10.67 11.13 1.08
N ARG A 92 -9.53 11.60 1.58
CA ARG A 92 -9.36 12.94 2.13
C ARG A 92 -9.16 14.02 1.06
N PHE A 93 -8.78 13.64 -0.15
CA PHE A 93 -8.75 14.59 -1.26
C PHE A 93 -10.17 14.95 -1.70
N ASN A 94 -10.43 16.26 -1.85
CA ASN A 94 -11.65 16.72 -2.46
C ASN A 94 -11.67 16.41 -3.97
N LYS A 95 -12.84 16.62 -4.60
CA LYS A 95 -13.03 16.32 -6.01
C LYS A 95 -12.01 17.03 -6.92
N ALA A 96 -11.73 18.32 -6.67
CA ALA A 96 -10.77 19.09 -7.47
C ALA A 96 -9.34 18.56 -7.37
N GLN A 97 -8.93 18.08 -6.18
CA GLN A 97 -7.63 17.45 -5.98
C GLN A 97 -7.54 16.09 -6.68
N GLN A 98 -8.60 15.30 -6.63
CA GLN A 98 -8.67 14.03 -7.36
C GLN A 98 -8.67 14.26 -8.88
N ASP A 99 -9.42 15.25 -9.36
CA ASP A 99 -9.44 15.62 -10.78
C ASP A 99 -8.07 16.12 -11.27
N ALA A 100 -7.30 16.78 -10.40
CA ALA A 100 -5.94 17.24 -10.72
C ALA A 100 -4.95 16.10 -10.99
N LEU A 101 -5.22 14.89 -10.53
CA LEU A 101 -4.40 13.70 -10.80
C LEU A 101 -4.67 13.08 -12.17
N LEU A 102 -5.88 13.25 -12.70
CA LEU A 102 -6.36 12.54 -13.91
C LEU A 102 -5.45 12.71 -15.13
N PRO A 103 -5.03 13.93 -15.52
CA PRO A 103 -4.20 14.10 -16.73
C PRO A 103 -2.89 13.31 -16.67
N PHE A 104 -2.32 13.15 -15.48
CA PHE A 104 -1.04 12.49 -15.29
C PHE A 104 -1.16 10.96 -15.22
N VAL A 105 -2.29 10.47 -14.73
CA VAL A 105 -2.65 9.05 -14.77
C VAL A 105 -3.02 8.63 -16.19
N GLU A 106 -3.77 9.47 -16.91
CA GLU A 106 -4.18 9.24 -18.31
C GLU A 106 -3.01 9.25 -19.28
N SER A 107 -2.07 10.18 -19.11
CA SER A 107 -0.86 10.23 -19.94
C SER A 107 0.14 9.11 -19.65
N GLY A 108 -0.05 8.39 -18.54
CA GLY A 108 0.91 7.37 -18.08
C GLY A 108 2.21 7.95 -17.51
N LEU A 109 2.23 9.26 -17.17
CA LEU A 109 3.37 9.88 -16.49
C LEU A 109 3.64 9.20 -15.15
N VAL A 110 2.57 8.83 -14.44
CA VAL A 110 2.64 8.09 -13.18
C VAL A 110 1.71 6.88 -13.21
N PHE A 111 2.13 5.81 -12.51
CA PHE A 111 1.22 4.76 -12.09
C PHE A 111 0.66 5.16 -10.72
N PHE A 112 -0.65 5.32 -10.65
CA PHE A 112 -1.31 5.76 -9.43
C PHE A 112 -1.61 4.58 -8.50
N ILE A 113 -1.25 4.71 -7.21
CA ILE A 113 -1.66 3.80 -6.15
C ILE A 113 -2.33 4.63 -5.05
N GLY A 114 -3.66 4.55 -4.96
CA GLY A 114 -4.41 5.15 -3.86
C GLY A 114 -4.58 4.17 -2.72
N ALA A 115 -4.40 4.61 -1.48
CA ALA A 115 -4.74 3.83 -0.28
C ALA A 115 -5.92 4.48 0.44
N THR A 116 -6.85 3.67 0.92
CA THR A 116 -8.03 4.14 1.66
C THR A 116 -8.55 3.10 2.65
N THR A 117 -9.12 3.58 3.75
CA THR A 117 -9.91 2.77 4.68
C THR A 117 -11.40 2.81 4.35
N GLU A 118 -11.84 3.82 3.59
CA GLU A 118 -13.23 4.03 3.20
C GLU A 118 -13.56 3.33 1.88
N ASN A 119 -14.85 3.07 1.63
CA ASN A 119 -15.28 2.43 0.40
C ASN A 119 -15.00 3.33 -0.82
N PRO A 120 -14.09 2.94 -1.72
CA PRO A 120 -13.68 3.78 -2.83
C PRO A 120 -14.81 4.12 -3.80
N SER A 121 -15.87 3.33 -3.86
CA SER A 121 -17.03 3.60 -4.73
C SER A 121 -17.79 4.87 -4.33
N PHE A 122 -17.66 5.33 -3.09
CA PHE A 122 -18.31 6.54 -2.60
C PHE A 122 -17.33 7.73 -2.52
N GLU A 123 -16.06 7.45 -2.25
CA GLU A 123 -15.08 8.46 -1.87
C GLU A 123 -14.13 8.85 -3.02
N VAL A 124 -13.92 7.95 -3.98
CA VAL A 124 -13.04 8.21 -5.11
C VAL A 124 -13.88 8.53 -6.35
N ASN A 125 -13.48 9.56 -7.09
CA ASN A 125 -14.23 9.93 -8.28
C ASN A 125 -14.21 8.81 -9.35
N SER A 126 -15.29 8.73 -10.10
CA SER A 126 -15.50 7.67 -11.11
C SER A 126 -14.44 7.66 -12.20
N ALA A 127 -13.83 8.80 -12.49
CA ALA A 127 -12.78 8.91 -13.50
C ALA A 127 -11.47 8.26 -13.05
N LEU A 128 -11.07 8.40 -11.78
CA LEU A 128 -9.94 7.65 -11.22
C LEU A 128 -10.26 6.16 -11.08
N LEU A 129 -11.48 5.83 -10.60
CA LEU A 129 -11.91 4.43 -10.46
C LEU A 129 -11.89 3.67 -11.80
N SER A 130 -12.27 4.33 -12.90
CA SER A 130 -12.25 3.68 -14.22
C SER A 130 -10.84 3.38 -14.75
N ARG A 131 -9.80 3.96 -14.13
CA ARG A 131 -8.38 3.83 -14.53
C ARG A 131 -7.54 3.06 -13.53
N ALA A 132 -8.11 2.67 -12.41
CA ALA A 132 -7.42 1.96 -11.35
C ALA A 132 -8.18 0.70 -10.96
N GLN A 133 -7.47 -0.41 -10.78
CA GLN A 133 -8.06 -1.64 -10.27
C GLN A 133 -8.14 -1.59 -8.75
N VAL A 134 -9.31 -1.89 -8.19
CA VAL A 134 -9.50 -1.95 -6.73
C VAL A 134 -9.08 -3.31 -6.21
N TYR A 135 -8.20 -3.31 -5.21
CA TYR A 135 -7.79 -4.48 -4.45
C TYR A 135 -8.23 -4.33 -3.00
N VAL A 136 -8.97 -5.29 -2.50
CA VAL A 136 -9.46 -5.31 -1.12
C VAL A 136 -8.46 -6.06 -0.26
N LEU A 137 -7.85 -5.35 0.69
CA LEU A 137 -6.97 -5.94 1.68
C LEU A 137 -7.77 -6.34 2.93
N GLN A 138 -7.45 -7.49 3.47
CA GLN A 138 -8.11 -8.05 4.66
C GLN A 138 -7.28 -7.81 5.91
N SER A 139 -7.95 -7.73 7.06
CA SER A 139 -7.29 -7.75 8.37
C SER A 139 -6.41 -9.00 8.51
N PHE A 140 -5.34 -8.88 9.28
CA PHE A 140 -4.48 -10.02 9.56
C PHE A 140 -5.19 -11.03 10.45
N GLU A 141 -5.06 -12.30 10.09
CA GLU A 141 -5.51 -13.43 10.90
C GLU A 141 -4.39 -13.87 11.86
N ARG A 142 -4.73 -14.69 12.85
CA ARG A 142 -3.76 -15.24 13.82
C ARG A 142 -2.54 -15.86 13.14
N LYS A 143 -2.74 -16.65 12.08
CA LYS A 143 -1.65 -17.26 11.31
C LYS A 143 -0.68 -16.25 10.68
N ASP A 144 -1.18 -15.06 10.32
CA ASP A 144 -0.37 -14.00 9.73
C ASP A 144 0.50 -13.32 10.80
N PHE A 145 -0.06 -13.10 11.99
CA PHE A 145 0.71 -12.61 13.14
C PHE A 145 1.80 -13.58 13.58
N GLU A 146 1.55 -14.89 13.54
CA GLU A 146 2.56 -15.90 13.83
C GLU A 146 3.72 -15.84 12.82
N LYS A 147 3.43 -15.70 11.53
CA LYS A 147 4.45 -15.47 10.49
C LYS A 147 5.21 -14.15 10.72
N LEU A 148 4.50 -13.08 11.10
CA LEU A 148 5.09 -11.78 11.36
C LEU A 148 6.02 -11.85 12.58
N PHE A 149 5.61 -12.53 13.64
CA PHE A 149 6.41 -12.75 14.84
C PHE A 149 7.76 -13.43 14.52
N ILE A 150 7.72 -14.52 13.73
CA ILE A 150 8.93 -15.22 13.27
C ILE A 150 9.85 -14.28 12.46
N LYS A 151 9.28 -13.44 11.60
CA LYS A 151 10.05 -12.46 10.83
C LYS A 151 10.73 -11.43 11.71
N VAL A 152 10.04 -10.93 12.74
CA VAL A 152 10.61 -9.99 13.71
C VAL A 152 11.76 -10.63 14.48
N GLN A 153 11.59 -11.84 14.99
CA GLN A 153 12.66 -12.58 15.67
C GLN A 153 13.91 -12.75 14.79
N ASN A 154 13.71 -13.15 13.54
CA ASN A 154 14.81 -13.31 12.58
C ASN A 154 15.51 -11.98 12.26
N HIS A 155 14.77 -10.88 12.21
CA HIS A 155 15.34 -9.56 11.93
C HIS A 155 16.25 -9.08 13.08
N PHE A 156 15.81 -9.24 14.32
CA PHE A 156 16.56 -8.81 15.50
C PHE A 156 17.64 -9.82 15.91
N LYS A 157 17.72 -11.01 15.29
CA LYS A 157 18.63 -12.09 15.67
C LYS A 157 18.54 -12.45 17.17
N GLN A 158 17.41 -12.19 17.78
CA GLN A 158 17.12 -12.47 19.17
C GLN A 158 16.02 -13.51 19.26
N SER A 159 16.23 -14.54 20.04
CA SER A 159 15.17 -15.45 20.48
C SER A 159 14.34 -14.72 21.53
N LEU A 160 13.28 -14.04 21.09
CA LEU A 160 12.28 -13.48 22.00
C LEU A 160 11.47 -14.66 22.55
N SER A 161 11.76 -15.09 23.76
CA SER A 161 10.95 -16.11 24.44
C SER A 161 9.72 -15.44 25.05
N PHE A 162 8.62 -15.48 24.33
CA PHE A 162 7.30 -15.12 24.88
C PHE A 162 6.61 -16.40 25.35
N GLU A 163 5.96 -16.33 26.51
CA GLU A 163 4.99 -17.35 26.90
C GLU A 163 3.85 -17.36 25.90
N GLU A 164 3.28 -18.53 25.60
CA GLU A 164 2.21 -18.66 24.61
C GLU A 164 0.97 -17.80 24.95
N GLU A 165 0.69 -17.61 26.27
CA GLU A 165 -0.38 -16.72 26.73
C GLU A 165 -0.11 -15.25 26.41
N ALA A 166 1.14 -14.79 26.59
CA ALA A 166 1.55 -13.43 26.25
C ALA A 166 1.46 -13.18 24.73
N LYS A 167 1.91 -14.15 23.93
CA LYS A 167 1.80 -14.10 22.46
C LYS A 167 0.34 -14.06 21.99
N SER A 168 -0.53 -14.88 22.60
CA SER A 168 -1.97 -14.86 22.30
C SER A 168 -2.58 -13.50 22.64
N SER A 169 -2.25 -12.95 23.80
CA SER A 169 -2.72 -11.64 24.22
C SER A 169 -2.28 -10.50 23.30
N LEU A 170 -1.03 -10.53 22.81
CA LEU A 170 -0.52 -9.56 21.84
C LEU A 170 -1.29 -9.62 20.52
N ILE A 171 -1.59 -10.81 20.03
CA ILE A 171 -2.37 -11.00 18.80
C ILE A 171 -3.80 -10.48 18.99
N ASP A 172 -4.46 -10.82 20.08
CA ASP A 172 -5.84 -10.41 20.37
C ASP A 172 -5.94 -8.89 20.52
N LEU A 173 -4.98 -8.26 21.20
CA LEU A 173 -4.91 -6.81 21.35
C LEU A 173 -4.63 -6.08 20.04
N SER A 174 -4.03 -6.75 19.05
CA SER A 174 -3.68 -6.14 17.77
C SER A 174 -4.88 -5.98 16.84
N ASP A 175 -5.94 -6.73 17.04
CA ASP A 175 -7.21 -6.62 16.31
C ASP A 175 -7.05 -6.54 14.78
N GLY A 176 -6.21 -7.40 14.21
CA GLY A 176 -5.95 -7.46 12.77
C GLY A 176 -5.00 -6.38 12.22
N ASP A 177 -4.49 -5.48 13.05
CA ASP A 177 -3.57 -4.39 12.70
C ASP A 177 -2.11 -4.75 12.99
N ALA A 178 -1.33 -4.99 11.93
CA ALA A 178 0.10 -5.33 12.07
C ALA A 178 0.95 -4.18 12.65
N ARG A 179 0.58 -2.92 12.42
CA ARG A 179 1.29 -1.76 12.98
C ARG A 179 1.14 -1.75 14.50
N ARG A 180 -0.09 -2.00 14.98
CA ARG A 180 -0.39 -2.10 16.41
C ARG A 180 0.36 -3.28 17.04
N PHE A 181 0.38 -4.43 16.37
CA PHE A 181 1.13 -5.61 16.81
C PHE A 181 2.62 -5.30 16.99
N LEU A 182 3.25 -4.71 15.97
CA LEU A 182 4.68 -4.33 16.02
C LEU A 182 4.96 -3.29 17.10
N GLY A 183 4.08 -2.31 17.28
CA GLY A 183 4.21 -1.31 18.36
C GLY A 183 4.08 -1.89 19.76
N LEU A 184 3.28 -2.93 19.95
CA LEU A 184 3.17 -3.65 21.21
C LEU A 184 4.41 -4.54 21.50
N MET A 185 5.06 -5.05 20.45
CA MET A 185 6.29 -5.85 20.58
C MET A 185 7.53 -5.00 20.90
N ASP A 186 7.49 -3.70 20.65
CA ASP A 186 8.61 -2.78 20.85
C ASP A 186 8.64 -2.19 22.29
N GLN A 187 7.64 -2.52 23.13
CA GLN A 187 7.53 -2.12 24.53
C GLN A 187 8.07 -3.18 25.47
#